data_5e71d17e90fcae9dfea9662045c04982
#
_entry.id   5e71d17e90fcae9dfea9662045c04982
#
_cell.length_a   1.000
_cell.length_b   1.000
_cell.length_c   1.000
_cell.angle_alpha   90.00
_cell.angle_beta   90.00
_cell.angle_gamma   90.00
#
_symmetry.space_group_name_H-M   'P 1'
#
loop_
_entity.id
_entity.type
_entity.pdbx_description
1 polymer ?
#
loop_
_entity_poly.entity_id
_entity_poly.type
_entity_poly.pdbx_seq_one_letter_code
_entity_poly.pdbx_strand_id
1 'polypeptide(L)' 'ASEIVLKIVGDNEFGLLSTISNVIKDLHINILNANFETKESRFVGKLVLQVGNTNLLEQLLRKLKSLKGVSEVQRIS' A
#
# COMPACT_ATOMS: atom_id res chain seq x y z
N ALA A 1 -6.44 16.83 -5.51
CA ALA A 1 -5.83 15.59 -5.04
C ALA A 1 -5.40 15.71 -3.58
N SER A 2 -5.62 14.68 -2.81
CA SER A 2 -5.26 14.64 -1.39
C SER A 2 -4.08 13.75 -1.14
N GLU A 3 -3.23 14.17 -0.22
CA GLU A 3 -2.10 13.37 0.22
C GLU A 3 -2.55 12.53 1.42
N ILE A 4 -2.32 11.24 1.34
CA ILE A 4 -2.68 10.31 2.42
C ILE A 4 -1.48 9.46 2.80
N VAL A 5 -1.52 8.92 4.01
CA VAL A 5 -0.48 8.02 4.50
C VAL A 5 -1.12 6.69 4.85
N LEU A 6 -0.57 5.62 4.28
CA LEU A 6 -1.01 4.26 4.56
C LEU A 6 0.09 3.48 5.25
N LYS A 7 -0.32 2.61 6.17
CA LYS A 7 0.54 1.60 6.78
C LYS A 7 0.12 0.25 6.23
N ILE A 8 1.08 -0.52 5.74
CA ILE A 8 0.84 -1.88 5.23
C ILE A 8 1.74 -2.85 5.98
N VAL A 9 1.15 -3.93 6.49
CA VAL A 9 1.88 -5.01 7.13
C VAL A 9 1.61 -6.28 6.38
N GLY A 10 2.64 -7.05 6.13
CA GLY A 10 2.49 -8.32 5.42
C GLY A 10 3.69 -9.23 5.57
N ASP A 11 3.62 -10.36 4.89
CA ASP A 11 4.69 -11.34 4.88
C ASP A 11 5.81 -10.88 3.95
N ASN A 12 7.04 -11.11 4.35
CA ASN A 12 8.20 -10.75 3.55
C ASN A 12 8.40 -11.81 2.44
N GLU A 13 7.48 -11.81 1.48
CA GLU A 13 7.51 -12.75 0.37
C GLU A 13 8.07 -12.12 -0.88
N PHE A 14 8.76 -12.94 -1.67
CA PHE A 14 9.31 -12.49 -2.94
C PHE A 14 8.19 -12.00 -3.86
N GLY A 15 8.36 -10.78 -4.38
CA GLY A 15 7.42 -10.21 -5.33
C GLY A 15 6.22 -9.49 -4.75
N LEU A 16 5.97 -9.59 -3.44
CA LEU A 16 4.79 -8.94 -2.85
C LEU A 16 4.87 -7.41 -2.96
N LEU A 17 6.06 -6.84 -2.74
CA LEU A 17 6.22 -5.39 -2.86
C LEU A 17 5.97 -4.93 -4.29
N SER A 18 6.39 -5.71 -5.28
CA SER A 18 6.10 -5.42 -6.68
C SER A 18 4.61 -5.46 -6.97
N THR A 19 3.92 -6.44 -6.40
CA THR A 19 2.47 -6.57 -6.54
C THR A 19 1.76 -5.36 -5.96
N ILE A 20 2.17 -4.92 -4.78
CA ILE A 20 1.61 -3.73 -4.13
C ILE A 20 1.82 -2.49 -5.01
N SER A 21 3.04 -2.32 -5.52
CA SER A 21 3.35 -1.18 -6.40
C SER A 21 2.50 -1.20 -7.66
N ASN A 22 2.29 -2.38 -8.23
CA ASN A 22 1.48 -2.52 -9.45
C ASN A 22 0.01 -2.17 -9.20
N VAL A 23 -0.53 -2.56 -8.05
CA VAL A 23 -1.91 -2.19 -7.70
C VAL A 23 -2.06 -0.67 -7.64
N ILE A 24 -1.11 -0.01 -7.00
CA ILE A 24 -1.14 1.46 -6.86
C ILE A 24 -1.00 2.12 -8.23
N LYS A 25 -0.08 1.63 -9.04
CA LYS A 25 0.16 2.13 -10.38
C LYS A 25 -1.08 1.95 -11.28
N ASP A 26 -1.72 0.80 -11.22
CA ASP A 26 -2.87 0.51 -12.07
C ASP A 26 -4.07 1.40 -11.76
N LEU A 27 -4.14 1.92 -10.55
CA LEU A 27 -5.17 2.88 -10.15
C LEU A 27 -4.76 4.34 -10.45
N HIS A 28 -3.60 4.53 -11.09
CA HIS A 28 -3.08 5.85 -11.41
C HIS A 28 -2.89 6.74 -10.18
N ILE A 29 -2.52 6.11 -9.07
CA ILE A 29 -2.21 6.81 -7.82
C ILE A 29 -0.72 7.06 -7.76
N ASN A 30 -0.33 8.29 -7.44
CA ASN A 30 1.06 8.68 -7.39
C ASN A 30 1.66 8.36 -6.02
N ILE A 31 2.82 7.70 -6.01
CA ILE A 31 3.56 7.42 -4.78
C ILE A 31 4.55 8.56 -4.56
N LEU A 32 4.36 9.30 -3.49
CA LEU A 32 5.24 10.41 -3.12
C LEU A 32 6.43 9.95 -2.29
N ASN A 33 6.20 8.93 -1.45
CA ASN A 33 7.25 8.37 -0.62
C ASN A 33 6.86 6.95 -0.23
N ALA A 34 7.86 6.08 -0.09
CA ALA A 34 7.65 4.70 0.31
C ALA A 34 8.81 4.26 1.18
N ASN A 35 8.50 3.71 2.34
CA ASN A 35 9.50 3.21 3.27
C ASN A 35 9.06 1.86 3.76
N PHE A 36 9.87 0.83 3.51
CA PHE A 36 9.59 -0.54 3.95
C PHE A 36 10.69 -1.03 4.85
N GLU A 37 10.30 -1.58 5.99
CA GLU A 37 11.23 -2.22 6.90
C GLU A 37 10.87 -3.69 7.00
N THR A 38 11.87 -4.55 6.91
CA THR A 38 11.67 -5.98 7.06
C THR A 38 12.20 -6.41 8.41
N LYS A 39 11.46 -7.29 9.07
CA LYS A 39 11.86 -7.83 10.35
C LYS A 39 11.43 -9.29 10.40
N GLU A 40 12.41 -10.19 10.38
CA GLU A 40 12.17 -11.62 10.31
C GLU A 40 11.39 -11.97 9.03
N SER A 41 10.22 -12.55 9.15
CA SER A 41 9.43 -12.99 8.00
C SER A 41 8.36 -11.98 7.61
N ARG A 42 8.39 -10.78 8.15
CA ARG A 42 7.35 -9.77 7.91
C ARG A 42 7.95 -8.46 7.46
N PHE A 43 7.12 -7.64 6.83
CA PHE A 43 7.48 -6.26 6.53
C PHE A 43 6.43 -5.31 7.08
N VAL A 44 6.86 -4.09 7.34
CA VAL A 44 5.98 -2.96 7.65
C VAL A 44 6.32 -1.85 6.67
N GLY A 45 5.32 -1.41 5.94
CA GLY A 45 5.49 -0.35 4.95
C GLY A 45 4.71 0.89 5.30
N LYS A 46 5.30 2.04 5.01
CA LYS A 46 4.62 3.32 5.13
C LYS A 46 4.66 3.99 3.77
N LEU A 47 3.48 4.29 3.23
CA LEU A 47 3.35 4.88 1.91
C LEU A 47 2.69 6.25 2.02
N VAL A 48 3.30 7.23 1.39
CA VAL A 48 2.70 8.56 1.23
C VAL A 48 2.23 8.63 -0.21
N LEU A 49 0.92 8.78 -0.40
CA LEU A 49 0.28 8.69 -1.70
C LEU A 49 -0.50 9.96 -2.00
N GLN A 50 -0.56 10.30 -3.28
CA GLN A 50 -1.40 11.38 -3.76
C GLN A 50 -2.58 10.75 -4.48
N VAL A 51 -3.78 10.90 -3.92
CA VAL A 51 -4.99 10.23 -4.40
C VAL A 51 -5.98 11.27 -4.90
N GLY A 52 -6.54 11.03 -6.08
CA GLY A 52 -7.42 12.00 -6.74
C GLY A 52 -8.79 12.16 -6.10
N ASN A 53 -9.35 11.09 -5.56
CA ASN A 53 -10.67 11.13 -4.93
C ASN A 53 -10.89 9.97 -3.99
N THR A 54 -11.95 10.06 -3.19
CA THR A 54 -12.28 9.06 -2.17
C THR A 54 -12.58 7.69 -2.78
N ASN A 55 -13.20 7.67 -3.95
CA ASN A 55 -13.54 6.40 -4.60
C ASN A 55 -12.28 5.61 -4.97
N LEU A 56 -11.25 6.29 -5.47
CA LEU A 56 -9.97 5.64 -5.77
C LEU A 56 -9.31 5.12 -4.50
N LEU A 57 -9.40 5.87 -3.41
CA LEU A 57 -8.85 5.43 -2.13
C LEU A 57 -9.55 4.17 -1.65
N GLU A 58 -10.87 4.11 -1.74
CA GLU A 58 -11.63 2.92 -1.34
C GLU A 58 -11.25 1.71 -2.18
N GLN A 59 -11.09 1.89 -3.49
CA GLN A 59 -10.65 0.82 -4.39
C GLN A 59 -9.26 0.32 -4.01
N LEU A 60 -8.35 1.25 -3.72
CA LEU A 60 -6.98 0.91 -3.32
C LEU A 60 -6.98 0.08 -2.04
N LEU A 61 -7.68 0.54 -1.01
CA LEU A 61 -7.73 -0.18 0.26
C LEU A 61 -8.30 -1.59 0.09
N ARG A 62 -9.36 -1.73 -0.70
CA ARG A 62 -9.98 -3.02 -0.94
C ARG A 62 -9.02 -3.97 -1.67
N LYS A 63 -8.34 -3.48 -2.70
CA LYS A 63 -7.41 -4.30 -3.48
C LYS A 63 -6.21 -4.71 -2.66
N LEU A 64 -5.64 -3.80 -1.89
CA LEU A 64 -4.49 -4.11 -1.06
C LEU A 64 -4.84 -5.14 0.02
N LYS A 65 -6.02 -5.00 0.64
CA LYS A 65 -6.45 -5.94 1.67
C LYS A 65 -6.73 -7.34 1.11
N SER A 66 -7.02 -7.43 -0.18
CA SER A 66 -7.30 -8.73 -0.82
C SER A 66 -6.05 -9.47 -1.26
N LEU A 67 -4.89 -8.84 -1.22
CA LEU A 67 -3.66 -9.47 -1.66
C LEU A 67 -3.21 -10.54 -0.67
N LYS A 68 -2.85 -11.71 -1.21
CA LYS A 68 -2.29 -12.77 -0.40
C LYS A 68 -0.97 -12.31 0.20
N GLY A 69 -0.81 -12.50 1.49
CA GLY A 69 0.38 -12.08 2.20
C GLY A 69 0.26 -10.74 2.91
N VAL A 70 -0.75 -9.94 2.56
CA VAL A 70 -1.02 -8.68 3.25
C VAL A 70 -1.93 -8.95 4.44
N SER A 71 -1.47 -8.60 5.63
CA SER A 71 -2.23 -8.85 6.87
C SER A 71 -2.91 -7.61 7.41
N GLU A 72 -2.41 -6.42 7.08
CA GLU A 72 -3.01 -5.18 7.58
C GLU A 72 -2.78 -4.05 6.60
N VAL A 73 -3.83 -3.26 6.36
CA VAL A 73 -3.73 -2.00 5.61
C VAL A 73 -4.52 -0.98 6.40
N GLN A 74 -3.84 0.10 6.79
CA GLN A 74 -4.46 1.12 7.63
C GLN A 74 -4.10 2.51 7.15
N ARG A 75 -5.10 3.37 7.02
CA ARG A 75 -4.86 4.79 6.76
C ARG A 75 -4.48 5.46 8.07
N ILE A 76 -3.30 6.10 8.09
CA ILE A 76 -2.81 6.77 9.29
C ILE A 76 -3.09 8.27 9.24
N SER A 77 -3.15 8.82 8.03
CA SER A 77 -3.34 10.26 7.88
C SER A 77 -4.00 10.66 6.57
#